data_21c6473c8fd1fdc5a80dbbcf3161c1bd
#
_entry.id   21c6473c8fd1fdc5a80dbbcf3161c1bd
#
_cell.length_a   1.000
_cell.length_b   1.000
_cell.length_c   1.000
_cell.angle_alpha   90.00
_cell.angle_beta   90.00
_cell.angle_gamma   90.00
#
_symmetry.space_group_name_H-M   'P 1'
#
loop_
_entity.id
_entity.type
_entity.pdbx_description
1 polymer ?
#
loop_
_entity_poly.entity_id
_entity_poly.type
_entity_poly.pdbx_seq_one_letter_code
_entity_poly.pdbx_strand_id
1 'polypeptide(L)'
;VFYFALIGQYSVYIYGIMNGCIDLYRSSLCISDVRNFLDYKSVMNHGKGADIFQSAPEIEFHDVCFSFPNSDALILDHISFKIKRGEKIALVGINGAGKTTLIKLVCGLFIPTDGYISVDGKNISEYNIEEYYSKISAVFQDIYTLPMSIEENIAGFRADIDYERLNAAIEKAGLKDKIDSLPDGLRTKLDKTLFKDATELSGGERQKLAMARALYKESPIVILDEPT
;
A
#
# COMPACT_ATOMS: atom_id res chain seq x y z
N VAL A 1 7.85 20.56 66.33
CA VAL A 1 6.88 19.70 65.60
C VAL A 1 6.16 20.50 64.59
N PHE A 2 5.59 21.68 64.84
CA PHE A 2 4.79 22.50 63.90
C PHE A 2 5.58 22.93 62.62
N TYR A 3 6.81 23.37 62.76
CA TYR A 3 7.66 23.78 61.61
C TYR A 3 8.01 22.62 60.68
N PHE A 4 8.22 21.43 61.19
CA PHE A 4 8.47 20.24 60.34
C PHE A 4 7.25 19.82 59.56
N ALA A 5 6.05 19.97 60.15
CA ALA A 5 4.81 19.69 59.41
C ALA A 5 4.58 20.70 58.27
N LEU A 6 4.87 21.99 58.50
CA LEU A 6 4.81 23.03 57.49
C LEU A 6 5.79 22.78 56.35
N ILE A 7 7.04 22.44 56.61
CA ILE A 7 8.06 22.12 55.61
C ILE A 7 7.61 20.91 54.76
N GLY A 8 7.07 19.87 55.42
CA GLY A 8 6.54 18.70 54.71
C GLY A 8 5.39 19.05 53.74
N GLN A 9 4.48 19.93 54.19
CA GLN A 9 3.36 20.38 53.36
C GLN A 9 3.82 21.20 52.12
N TYR A 10 4.78 22.10 52.31
CA TYR A 10 5.38 22.86 51.19
C TYR A 10 6.07 21.95 50.20
N SER A 11 6.79 20.93 50.64
CA SER A 11 7.45 19.96 49.77
C SER A 11 6.45 19.23 48.88
N VAL A 12 5.28 18.84 49.41
CA VAL A 12 4.22 18.18 48.65
C VAL A 12 3.66 19.10 47.53
N TYR A 13 3.44 20.39 47.87
CA TYR A 13 2.95 21.36 46.86
C TYR A 13 3.97 21.61 45.75
N ILE A 14 5.26 21.77 46.12
CA ILE A 14 6.33 21.96 45.13
C ILE A 14 6.42 20.71 44.19
N TYR A 15 6.34 19.53 44.78
CA TYR A 15 6.36 18.28 44.04
C TYR A 15 5.14 18.15 43.10
N GLY A 16 3.96 18.55 43.55
CA GLY A 16 2.73 18.59 42.75
C GLY A 16 2.85 19.55 41.56
N ILE A 17 3.38 20.75 41.78
CA ILE A 17 3.62 21.72 40.71
C ILE A 17 4.63 21.20 39.70
N MET A 18 5.74 20.62 40.17
CA MET A 18 6.79 20.07 39.32
C MET A 18 6.25 18.95 38.45
N ASN A 19 5.50 18.00 39.02
CA ASN A 19 4.87 16.92 38.23
C ASN A 19 3.86 17.45 37.22
N GLY A 20 3.03 18.43 37.64
CA GLY A 20 2.11 19.08 36.68
C GLY A 20 2.82 19.74 35.51
N CYS A 21 3.96 20.41 35.74
CA CYS A 21 4.76 20.97 34.66
C CYS A 21 5.36 19.88 33.75
N ILE A 22 5.83 18.79 34.33
CA ILE A 22 6.36 17.64 33.54
C ILE A 22 5.26 17.01 32.68
N ASP A 23 4.07 16.82 33.23
CA ASP A 23 2.95 16.23 32.51
C ASP A 23 2.45 17.15 31.39
N LEU A 24 2.40 18.47 31.59
CA LEU A 24 2.11 19.45 30.59
C LEU A 24 3.15 19.42 29.46
N TYR A 25 4.43 19.36 29.84
CA TYR A 25 5.50 19.27 28.84
C TYR A 25 5.42 17.99 28.00
N ARG A 26 5.19 16.82 28.62
CA ARG A 26 5.00 15.55 27.92
C ARG A 26 3.78 15.60 26.99
N SER A 27 2.67 16.13 27.47
CA SER A 27 1.45 16.29 26.64
C SER A 27 1.71 17.21 25.44
N SER A 28 2.48 18.29 25.64
CA SER A 28 2.86 19.21 24.55
C SER A 28 3.71 18.51 23.49
N LEU A 29 4.65 17.62 23.88
CA LEU A 29 5.44 16.85 22.93
C LEU A 29 4.56 15.90 22.12
N CYS A 30 3.67 15.13 22.76
CA CYS A 30 2.74 14.25 22.08
C CYS A 30 1.84 15.01 21.09
N ILE A 31 1.34 16.19 21.47
CA ILE A 31 0.53 17.05 20.59
C ILE A 31 1.37 17.54 19.41
N SER A 32 2.64 17.89 19.65
CA SER A 32 3.56 18.31 18.60
C SER A 32 3.77 17.21 17.57
N ASP A 33 3.97 15.97 17.98
CA ASP A 33 4.15 14.83 17.10
C ASP A 33 2.91 14.56 16.24
N VAL A 34 1.72 14.61 16.86
CA VAL A 34 0.45 14.47 16.15
C VAL A 34 0.27 15.62 15.15
N ARG A 35 0.59 16.86 15.55
CA ARG A 35 0.52 18.02 14.64
C ARG A 35 1.48 17.88 13.47
N ASN A 36 2.73 17.50 13.71
CA ASN A 36 3.71 17.27 12.65
C ASN A 36 3.24 16.22 11.67
N PHE A 37 2.57 15.16 12.14
CA PHE A 37 1.97 14.14 11.29
C PHE A 37 0.79 14.70 10.46
N LEU A 38 -0.11 15.46 11.07
CA LEU A 38 -1.27 16.05 10.38
C LEU A 38 -0.87 17.16 9.40
N ASP A 39 0.17 17.93 9.73
CA ASP A 39 0.69 19.01 8.87
C ASP A 39 1.60 18.49 7.76
N TYR A 40 1.89 17.18 7.74
CA TYR A 40 2.70 16.56 6.69
C TYR A 40 2.00 16.68 5.34
N LYS A 41 2.61 17.43 4.44
CA LYS A 41 2.06 17.63 3.10
C LYS A 41 2.34 16.39 2.25
N SER A 42 1.29 15.77 1.75
CA SER A 42 1.44 14.73 0.73
C SER A 42 2.12 15.32 -0.51
N VAL A 43 3.11 14.61 -1.02
CA VAL A 43 3.79 14.96 -2.29
C VAL A 43 2.94 14.53 -3.49
N MET A 44 1.96 13.65 -3.24
CA MET A 44 1.08 13.11 -4.27
C MET A 44 -0.12 14.02 -4.53
N ASN A 45 -0.57 14.07 -5.78
CA ASN A 45 -1.72 14.87 -6.16
C ASN A 45 -3.03 14.18 -5.77
N HIS A 46 -3.71 14.67 -4.74
CA HIS A 46 -5.05 14.24 -4.33
C HIS A 46 -6.15 15.18 -4.86
N GLY A 47 -5.77 16.19 -5.62
CA GLY A 47 -6.69 17.15 -6.21
C GLY A 47 -7.16 16.79 -7.61
N LYS A 48 -7.66 17.77 -8.34
CA LYS A 48 -8.01 17.60 -9.75
C LYS A 48 -6.74 17.31 -10.55
N GLY A 49 -6.68 16.11 -11.14
CA GLY A 49 -5.56 15.67 -11.97
C GLY A 49 -5.85 15.77 -13.46
N ALA A 50 -4.89 15.28 -14.24
CA ALA A 50 -5.07 15.05 -15.66
C ALA A 50 -6.11 13.96 -15.91
N ASP A 51 -6.77 13.99 -17.07
CA ASP A 51 -7.74 12.95 -17.46
C ASP A 51 -7.07 11.58 -17.47
N ILE A 52 -7.68 10.64 -16.76
CA ILE A 52 -7.14 9.30 -16.59
C ILE A 52 -7.39 8.43 -17.83
N PHE A 53 -6.44 7.61 -18.18
CA PHE A 53 -6.52 6.66 -19.29
C PHE A 53 -7.56 5.55 -19.01
N GLN A 54 -8.23 5.08 -20.04
CA GLN A 54 -9.25 4.02 -19.95
C GLN A 54 -8.80 2.67 -20.52
N SER A 55 -7.75 2.65 -21.32
CA SER A 55 -7.17 1.45 -21.94
C SER A 55 -5.69 1.35 -21.58
N ALA A 56 -5.03 0.25 -21.94
CA ALA A 56 -3.60 0.06 -21.71
C ALA A 56 -2.79 1.26 -22.25
N PRO A 57 -2.16 2.05 -21.38
CA PRO A 57 -1.43 3.24 -21.76
C PRO A 57 -0.03 2.92 -22.26
N GLU A 58 0.61 3.92 -22.84
CA GLU A 58 2.05 3.93 -23.07
C GLU A 58 2.75 4.42 -21.80
N ILE A 59 3.84 3.78 -21.39
CA ILE A 59 4.63 4.17 -20.20
C ILE A 59 6.06 4.44 -20.66
N GLU A 60 6.60 5.59 -20.28
CA GLU A 60 7.96 5.97 -20.65
C GLU A 60 8.74 6.50 -19.44
N PHE A 61 9.95 5.98 -19.28
CA PHE A 61 10.91 6.40 -18.27
C PHE A 61 11.86 7.40 -18.89
N HIS A 62 12.00 8.57 -18.29
CA HIS A 62 12.84 9.66 -18.76
C HIS A 62 13.96 9.91 -17.75
N ASP A 63 15.11 9.33 -18.00
CA ASP A 63 16.34 9.51 -17.22
C ASP A 63 16.15 9.31 -15.72
N VAL A 64 15.44 8.26 -15.35
CA VAL A 64 14.96 8.02 -13.99
C VAL A 64 16.08 7.53 -13.09
N CYS A 65 16.34 8.28 -12.01
CA CYS A 65 17.18 7.87 -10.90
C CYS A 65 16.35 7.66 -9.64
N PHE A 66 16.75 6.72 -8.80
CA PHE A 66 16.11 6.51 -7.50
C PHE A 66 17.10 6.05 -6.43
N SER A 67 17.04 6.70 -5.28
CA SER A 67 17.67 6.28 -4.03
C SER A 67 16.66 6.31 -2.89
N PHE A 68 16.84 5.45 -1.88
CA PHE A 68 16.00 5.54 -0.68
C PHE A 68 16.38 6.75 0.18
N PRO A 69 15.43 7.33 0.94
CA PRO A 69 15.74 8.36 1.91
C PRO A 69 16.88 7.94 2.84
N ASN A 70 17.81 8.82 3.10
CA ASN A 70 19.01 8.58 3.91
C ASN A 70 20.02 7.54 3.35
N SER A 71 20.00 7.29 2.05
CA SER A 71 20.98 6.45 1.36
C SER A 71 21.54 7.19 0.15
N ASP A 72 22.86 7.26 0.04
CA ASP A 72 23.55 7.83 -1.14
C ASP A 72 23.65 6.81 -2.28
N ALA A 73 23.28 5.55 -2.03
CA ALA A 73 23.35 4.50 -3.04
C ALA A 73 22.17 4.60 -4.01
N LEU A 74 22.45 4.80 -5.29
CA LEU A 74 21.45 4.73 -6.36
C LEU A 74 21.01 3.27 -6.55
N ILE A 75 19.71 3.05 -6.51
CA ILE A 75 19.07 1.76 -6.83
C ILE A 75 18.76 1.68 -8.32
N LEU A 76 18.33 2.81 -8.88
CA LEU A 76 18.16 2.99 -10.32
C LEU A 76 19.02 4.18 -10.74
N ASP A 77 19.75 4.02 -11.83
CA ASP A 77 20.75 4.95 -12.32
C ASP A 77 20.47 5.25 -13.80
N HIS A 78 19.97 6.45 -14.09
CA HIS A 78 19.70 6.97 -15.43
C HIS A 78 18.90 6.02 -16.33
N ILE A 79 17.80 5.46 -15.81
CA ILE A 79 16.98 4.48 -16.54
C ILE A 79 16.06 5.18 -17.52
N SER A 80 16.19 4.84 -18.80
CA SER A 80 15.33 5.34 -19.88
C SER A 80 14.87 4.19 -20.77
N PHE A 81 13.58 3.97 -20.84
CA PHE A 81 12.94 3.01 -21.75
C PHE A 81 11.46 3.30 -21.90
N LYS A 82 10.84 2.64 -22.89
CA LYS A 82 9.45 2.84 -23.25
C LYS A 82 8.71 1.52 -23.39
N ILE A 83 7.53 1.46 -22.81
CA ILE A 83 6.57 0.36 -22.92
C ILE A 83 5.43 0.85 -23.81
N LYS A 84 5.22 0.17 -24.93
CA LYS A 84 4.15 0.52 -25.87
C LYS A 84 2.80 0.08 -25.34
N ARG A 85 1.74 0.68 -25.86
CA ARG A 85 0.36 0.32 -25.50
C ARG A 85 0.10 -1.18 -25.70
N GLY A 86 -0.37 -1.85 -24.65
CA GLY A 86 -0.69 -3.28 -24.68
C GLY A 86 0.51 -4.21 -24.75
N GLU A 87 1.73 -3.68 -24.66
CA GLU A 87 2.94 -4.50 -24.63
C GLU A 87 3.04 -5.28 -23.31
N LYS A 88 3.53 -6.52 -23.40
CA LYS A 88 3.85 -7.36 -22.24
C LYS A 88 5.36 -7.44 -22.12
N ILE A 89 5.88 -7.03 -20.98
CA ILE A 89 7.31 -7.08 -20.71
C ILE A 89 7.61 -7.98 -19.51
N ALA A 90 8.78 -8.60 -19.53
CA ALA A 90 9.33 -9.33 -18.37
C ALA A 90 10.59 -8.62 -17.90
N LEU A 91 10.63 -8.28 -16.60
CA LEU A 91 11.81 -7.73 -15.94
C LEU A 91 12.66 -8.89 -15.41
N VAL A 92 13.84 -9.10 -15.99
CA VAL A 92 14.76 -10.16 -15.61
C VAL A 92 16.03 -9.55 -15.01
N GLY A 93 16.52 -10.10 -13.93
CA GLY A 93 17.74 -9.64 -13.26
C GLY A 93 17.97 -10.34 -11.94
N ILE A 94 19.18 -10.23 -11.41
CA ILE A 94 19.56 -10.78 -10.10
C ILE A 94 18.74 -10.13 -8.96
N ASN A 95 18.71 -10.79 -7.80
CA ASN A 95 18.08 -10.21 -6.62
C ASN A 95 18.81 -8.92 -6.22
N GLY A 96 18.03 -7.88 -5.87
CA GLY A 96 18.57 -6.55 -5.56
C GLY A 96 18.86 -5.66 -6.78
N ALA A 97 18.58 -6.10 -8.02
CA ALA A 97 18.78 -5.28 -9.23
C ALA A 97 17.76 -4.12 -9.40
N GLY A 98 16.92 -3.85 -8.42
CA GLY A 98 15.95 -2.74 -8.48
C GLY A 98 14.62 -3.07 -9.17
N LYS A 99 14.33 -4.34 -9.51
CA LYS A 99 13.07 -4.74 -10.19
C LYS A 99 11.82 -4.28 -9.43
N THR A 100 11.71 -4.65 -8.16
CA THR A 100 10.58 -4.23 -7.29
C THR A 100 10.52 -2.72 -7.10
N THR A 101 11.68 -2.04 -7.06
CA THR A 101 11.74 -0.58 -6.98
C THR A 101 11.17 0.07 -8.24
N LEU A 102 11.55 -0.42 -9.41
CA LEU A 102 11.02 0.04 -10.69
C LEU A 102 9.50 -0.16 -10.77
N ILE A 103 9.01 -1.32 -10.35
CA ILE A 103 7.58 -1.61 -10.25
C ILE A 103 6.86 -0.61 -9.33
N LYS A 104 7.42 -0.33 -8.16
CA LYS A 104 6.84 0.62 -7.19
C LYS A 104 6.81 2.05 -7.74
N LEU A 105 7.79 2.44 -8.54
CA LEU A 105 7.80 3.73 -9.24
C LEU A 105 6.69 3.81 -10.30
N VAL A 106 6.49 2.76 -11.12
CA VAL A 106 5.39 2.69 -12.08
C VAL A 106 4.04 2.72 -11.35
N CYS A 107 3.93 2.06 -10.20
CA CYS A 107 2.71 2.12 -9.39
C CYS A 107 2.47 3.52 -8.76
N GLY A 108 3.42 4.47 -8.85
CA GLY A 108 3.32 5.74 -8.15
C GLY A 108 3.44 5.63 -6.62
N LEU A 109 3.94 4.50 -6.10
CA LEU A 109 4.21 4.31 -4.67
C LEU A 109 5.51 4.98 -4.23
N PHE A 110 6.43 5.18 -5.17
CA PHE A 110 7.66 5.94 -5.00
C PHE A 110 7.72 7.07 -6.04
N ILE A 111 8.45 8.13 -5.71
CA ILE A 111 8.72 9.25 -6.60
C ILE A 111 10.20 9.17 -7.00
N PRO A 112 10.54 9.29 -8.28
CA PRO A 112 11.94 9.34 -8.71
C PRO A 112 12.72 10.43 -7.98
N THR A 113 13.99 10.17 -7.68
CA THR A 113 14.91 11.17 -7.11
C THR A 113 15.30 12.18 -8.18
N ASP A 114 15.48 11.71 -9.42
CA ASP A 114 15.71 12.54 -10.61
C ASP A 114 15.04 11.90 -11.82
N GLY A 115 14.78 12.69 -12.88
CA GLY A 115 13.99 12.27 -14.00
C GLY A 115 12.49 12.16 -13.67
N TYR A 116 11.73 11.52 -14.54
CA TYR A 116 10.29 11.33 -14.36
C TYR A 116 9.77 10.14 -15.16
N ILE A 117 8.56 9.69 -14.80
CA ILE A 117 7.86 8.65 -15.54
C ILE A 117 6.60 9.28 -16.13
N SER A 118 6.40 9.09 -17.42
CA SER A 118 5.17 9.53 -18.09
C SER A 118 4.28 8.35 -18.47
N VAL A 119 2.98 8.60 -18.38
CA VAL A 119 1.93 7.68 -18.81
C VAL A 119 1.07 8.43 -19.82
N ASP A 120 0.95 7.90 -21.05
CA ASP A 120 0.34 8.60 -22.18
C ASP A 120 0.84 10.05 -22.37
N GLY A 121 2.15 10.25 -22.17
CA GLY A 121 2.84 11.52 -22.35
C GLY A 121 2.66 12.53 -21.22
N LYS A 122 1.96 12.17 -20.12
CA LYS A 122 1.79 13.02 -18.93
C LYS A 122 2.56 12.42 -17.77
N ASN A 123 3.22 13.26 -16.96
CA ASN A 123 3.92 12.80 -15.77
C ASN A 123 2.93 12.13 -14.79
N ILE A 124 3.32 11.02 -14.14
CA ILE A 124 2.48 10.33 -13.14
C ILE A 124 2.00 11.31 -12.04
N SER A 125 2.84 12.27 -11.65
CA SER A 125 2.50 13.29 -10.64
C SER A 125 1.37 14.23 -11.04
N GLU A 126 1.02 14.31 -12.33
CA GLU A 126 -0.07 15.14 -12.82
C GLU A 126 -1.44 14.48 -12.67
N TYR A 127 -1.48 13.16 -12.51
CA TYR A 127 -2.73 12.44 -12.28
C TYR A 127 -3.19 12.57 -10.82
N ASN A 128 -4.51 12.52 -10.60
CA ASN A 128 -5.01 12.23 -9.27
C ASN A 128 -4.58 10.83 -8.87
N ILE A 129 -3.92 10.69 -7.71
CA ILE A 129 -3.29 9.42 -7.32
C ILE A 129 -4.32 8.31 -7.07
N GLU A 130 -5.50 8.63 -6.56
CA GLU A 130 -6.56 7.67 -6.30
C GLU A 130 -7.15 7.13 -7.61
N GLU A 131 -7.36 8.03 -8.61
CA GLU A 131 -7.78 7.63 -9.94
C GLU A 131 -6.71 6.80 -10.64
N TYR A 132 -5.43 7.17 -10.49
CA TYR A 132 -4.31 6.43 -11.02
C TYR A 132 -4.24 5.01 -10.43
N TYR A 133 -4.37 4.88 -9.10
CA TYR A 133 -4.43 3.57 -8.43
C TYR A 133 -5.63 2.73 -8.90
N SER A 134 -6.75 3.35 -9.25
CA SER A 134 -7.90 2.62 -9.78
C SER A 134 -7.59 1.88 -11.10
N LYS A 135 -6.59 2.33 -11.85
CA LYS A 135 -6.17 1.82 -13.17
C LYS A 135 -5.00 0.83 -13.11
N ILE A 136 -4.52 0.50 -11.92
CA ILE A 136 -3.39 -0.43 -11.74
C ILE A 136 -3.83 -1.60 -10.86
N SER A 137 -3.55 -2.82 -11.29
CA SER A 137 -3.59 -4.03 -10.48
C SER A 137 -2.17 -4.53 -10.27
N ALA A 138 -1.71 -4.56 -9.03
CA ALA A 138 -0.37 -5.05 -8.69
C ALA A 138 -0.47 -6.23 -7.73
N VAL A 139 0.27 -7.30 -8.04
CA VAL A 139 0.52 -8.44 -7.16
C VAL A 139 1.99 -8.38 -6.77
N PHE A 140 2.24 -8.03 -5.50
CA PHE A 140 3.58 -7.98 -4.93
C PHE A 140 3.96 -9.31 -4.30
N GLN A 141 5.25 -9.52 -4.07
CA GLN A 141 5.81 -10.70 -3.43
C GLN A 141 5.22 -10.92 -2.01
N ASP A 142 5.12 -9.84 -1.22
CA ASP A 142 4.48 -9.89 0.10
C ASP A 142 2.97 -9.71 -0.04
N ILE A 143 2.24 -10.82 0.13
CA ILE A 143 0.80 -10.84 -0.03
C ILE A 143 0.12 -10.77 1.35
N TYR A 144 -0.60 -9.69 1.56
CA TYR A 144 -1.40 -9.48 2.77
C TYR A 144 -2.85 -9.90 2.54
N THR A 145 -3.37 -10.67 3.50
CA THR A 145 -4.79 -10.97 3.61
C THR A 145 -5.40 -10.09 4.69
N LEU A 146 -6.55 -9.50 4.38
CA LEU A 146 -7.28 -8.72 5.36
C LEU A 146 -8.16 -9.64 6.23
N PRO A 147 -8.38 -9.31 7.52
CA PRO A 147 -9.22 -10.09 8.43
C PRO A 147 -10.71 -9.94 8.09
N MET A 148 -11.10 -10.44 6.94
CA MET A 148 -12.46 -10.38 6.40
C MET A 148 -12.72 -11.63 5.55
N SER A 149 -13.89 -11.75 4.93
CA SER A 149 -14.23 -12.87 4.07
C SER A 149 -13.36 -12.94 2.80
N ILE A 150 -13.36 -14.08 2.14
CA ILE A 150 -12.65 -14.27 0.86
C ILE A 150 -13.23 -13.35 -0.21
N GLU A 151 -14.56 -13.24 -0.29
CA GLU A 151 -15.21 -12.33 -1.26
C GLU A 151 -14.83 -10.87 -1.05
N GLU A 152 -14.82 -10.40 0.20
CA GLU A 152 -14.38 -9.05 0.55
C GLU A 152 -12.89 -8.83 0.27
N ASN A 153 -12.07 -9.85 0.50
CA ASN A 153 -10.66 -9.81 0.15
C ASN A 153 -10.42 -9.67 -1.35
N ILE A 154 -11.27 -10.22 -2.20
CA ILE A 154 -11.15 -10.13 -3.67
C ILE A 154 -11.79 -8.87 -4.21
N ALA A 155 -13.04 -8.59 -3.83
CA ALA A 155 -13.81 -7.48 -4.37
C ALA A 155 -13.49 -6.12 -3.72
N GLY A 156 -12.83 -6.12 -2.55
CA GLY A 156 -12.62 -4.93 -1.72
C GLY A 156 -13.88 -4.52 -0.96
N PHE A 157 -13.86 -3.34 -0.34
CA PHE A 157 -14.96 -2.78 0.45
C PHE A 157 -16.09 -2.20 -0.43
N ARG A 158 -16.56 -2.97 -1.41
CA ARG A 158 -17.65 -2.54 -2.29
C ARG A 158 -18.97 -3.04 -1.74
N ALA A 159 -19.97 -2.16 -1.72
CA ALA A 159 -21.34 -2.53 -1.30
C ALA A 159 -21.99 -3.52 -2.29
N ASP A 160 -21.65 -3.41 -3.59
CA ASP A 160 -22.18 -4.24 -4.66
C ASP A 160 -21.05 -5.10 -5.25
N ILE A 161 -21.08 -6.39 -4.92
CA ILE A 161 -20.14 -7.38 -5.48
C ILE A 161 -20.77 -7.98 -6.74
N ASP A 162 -20.06 -7.88 -7.85
CA ASP A 162 -20.41 -8.61 -9.08
C ASP A 162 -19.94 -10.07 -8.94
N TYR A 163 -20.88 -10.95 -8.60
CA TYR A 163 -20.59 -12.36 -8.36
C TYR A 163 -20.23 -13.15 -9.63
N GLU A 164 -20.70 -12.74 -10.80
CA GLU A 164 -20.32 -13.39 -12.06
C GLU A 164 -18.85 -13.15 -12.34
N ARG A 165 -18.43 -11.90 -12.25
CA ARG A 165 -17.02 -11.48 -12.40
C ARG A 165 -16.14 -12.05 -11.29
N LEU A 166 -16.64 -12.10 -10.04
CA LEU A 166 -15.92 -12.68 -8.92
C LEU A 166 -15.62 -14.17 -9.15
N ASN A 167 -16.62 -14.96 -9.55
CA ASN A 167 -16.46 -16.37 -9.85
C ASN A 167 -15.51 -16.62 -11.01
N ALA A 168 -15.60 -15.82 -12.09
CA ALA A 168 -14.69 -15.89 -13.21
C ALA A 168 -13.23 -15.59 -12.81
N ALA A 169 -13.00 -14.60 -11.93
CA ALA A 169 -11.69 -14.28 -11.42
C ALA A 169 -11.11 -15.40 -10.54
N ILE A 170 -11.94 -16.00 -9.67
CA ILE A 170 -11.58 -17.12 -8.81
C ILE A 170 -11.20 -18.36 -9.63
N GLU A 171 -11.97 -18.67 -10.65
CA GLU A 171 -11.71 -19.81 -11.53
C GLU A 171 -10.40 -19.64 -12.30
N LYS A 172 -10.20 -18.46 -12.92
CA LYS A 172 -8.95 -18.12 -13.63
C LYS A 172 -7.73 -18.12 -12.72
N ALA A 173 -7.88 -17.71 -11.46
CA ALA A 173 -6.80 -17.75 -10.47
C ALA A 173 -6.55 -19.16 -9.91
N GLY A 174 -7.40 -20.15 -10.19
CA GLY A 174 -7.27 -21.52 -9.68
C GLY A 174 -7.51 -21.65 -8.17
N LEU A 175 -8.39 -20.79 -7.60
CA LEU A 175 -8.72 -20.78 -6.17
C LEU A 175 -10.04 -21.51 -5.88
N LYS A 176 -10.79 -21.93 -6.90
CA LYS A 176 -12.13 -22.50 -6.79
C LYS A 176 -12.18 -23.74 -5.91
N ASP A 177 -11.32 -24.74 -6.17
CA ASP A 177 -11.32 -26.00 -5.43
C ASP A 177 -11.10 -25.78 -3.92
N LYS A 178 -10.26 -24.81 -3.58
CA LYS A 178 -10.03 -24.42 -2.18
C LYS A 178 -11.29 -23.83 -1.57
N ILE A 179 -11.94 -22.89 -2.24
CA ILE A 179 -13.17 -22.23 -1.76
C ILE A 179 -14.29 -23.26 -1.59
N ASP A 180 -14.47 -24.15 -2.55
CA ASP A 180 -15.48 -25.21 -2.53
C ASP A 180 -15.24 -26.23 -1.39
N SER A 181 -14.01 -26.35 -0.91
CA SER A 181 -13.66 -27.20 0.24
C SER A 181 -13.96 -26.58 1.61
N LEU A 182 -14.27 -25.27 1.65
CA LEU A 182 -14.52 -24.53 2.89
C LEU A 182 -16.00 -24.56 3.26
N PRO A 183 -16.36 -24.71 4.56
CA PRO A 183 -17.76 -24.80 5.00
C PRO A 183 -18.63 -23.61 4.58
N ASP A 184 -18.06 -22.39 4.68
CA ASP A 184 -18.77 -21.14 4.38
C ASP A 184 -18.39 -20.60 2.98
N GLY A 185 -17.64 -21.36 2.17
CA GLY A 185 -17.23 -20.96 0.83
C GLY A 185 -16.60 -19.58 0.78
N LEU A 186 -17.13 -18.69 -0.05
CA LEU A 186 -16.67 -17.31 -0.22
C LEU A 186 -16.77 -16.44 1.05
N ARG A 187 -17.70 -16.77 1.96
CA ARG A 187 -17.91 -16.05 3.21
C ARG A 187 -16.95 -16.45 4.32
N THR A 188 -16.13 -17.46 4.09
CA THR A 188 -15.10 -17.88 5.05
C THR A 188 -14.18 -16.71 5.36
N LYS A 189 -14.03 -16.38 6.64
CA LYS A 189 -13.14 -15.33 7.11
C LYS A 189 -11.71 -15.81 7.12
N LEU A 190 -10.81 -14.89 6.82
CA LEU A 190 -9.36 -15.08 6.91
C LEU A 190 -8.85 -14.45 8.23
N ASP A 191 -7.76 -14.97 8.79
CA ASP A 191 -7.14 -14.53 10.05
C ASP A 191 -7.76 -15.14 11.32
N LYS A 192 -7.14 -16.24 11.76
CA LYS A 192 -7.49 -16.96 13.00
C LYS A 192 -7.18 -16.19 14.28
N THR A 193 -6.38 -15.13 14.21
CA THR A 193 -6.07 -14.31 15.40
C THR A 193 -7.29 -13.50 15.84
N LEU A 194 -8.13 -13.12 14.89
CA LEU A 194 -9.32 -12.31 15.13
C LEU A 194 -10.62 -13.14 15.15
N PHE A 195 -10.69 -14.22 14.35
CA PHE A 195 -11.90 -15.03 14.20
C PHE A 195 -11.61 -16.51 14.47
N LYS A 196 -12.31 -17.11 15.43
CA LYS A 196 -12.11 -18.54 15.83
C LYS A 196 -12.38 -19.52 14.68
N ASP A 197 -13.39 -19.21 13.85
CA ASP A 197 -13.83 -20.05 12.73
C ASP A 197 -13.15 -19.64 11.39
N ALA A 198 -12.13 -18.79 11.43
CA ALA A 198 -11.41 -18.36 10.25
C ALA A 198 -10.47 -19.47 9.74
N THR A 199 -10.16 -19.38 8.45
CA THR A 199 -9.14 -20.23 7.82
C THR A 199 -7.87 -19.42 7.53
N GLU A 200 -6.74 -20.13 7.50
CA GLU A 200 -5.48 -19.56 7.01
C GLU A 200 -5.17 -20.16 5.64
N LEU A 201 -4.80 -19.31 4.72
CA LEU A 201 -4.37 -19.72 3.41
C LEU A 201 -2.87 -20.03 3.41
N SER A 202 -2.47 -21.08 2.73
CA SER A 202 -1.07 -21.37 2.42
C SER A 202 -0.45 -20.27 1.55
N GLY A 203 0.88 -20.27 1.41
CA GLY A 203 1.58 -19.29 0.56
C GLY A 203 1.03 -19.27 -0.88
N GLY A 204 0.89 -20.45 -1.50
CA GLY A 204 0.36 -20.56 -2.85
C GLY A 204 -1.13 -20.15 -2.97
N GLU A 205 -1.96 -20.44 -1.95
CA GLU A 205 -3.36 -19.99 -1.92
C GLU A 205 -3.47 -18.48 -1.76
N ARG A 206 -2.57 -17.85 -0.98
CA ARG A 206 -2.48 -16.39 -0.89
C ARG A 206 -2.10 -15.75 -2.22
N GLN A 207 -1.18 -16.36 -2.97
CA GLN A 207 -0.85 -15.88 -4.32
C GLN A 207 -2.05 -15.98 -5.26
N LYS A 208 -2.78 -17.10 -5.24
CA LYS A 208 -4.02 -17.25 -6.01
C LYS A 208 -5.08 -16.21 -5.61
N LEU A 209 -5.20 -15.89 -4.32
CA LEU A 209 -6.09 -14.83 -3.83
C LEU A 209 -5.69 -13.45 -4.38
N ALA A 210 -4.40 -13.11 -4.35
CA ALA A 210 -3.90 -11.86 -4.89
C ALA A 210 -4.10 -11.77 -6.41
N MET A 211 -3.92 -12.90 -7.12
CA MET A 211 -4.22 -12.98 -8.54
C MET A 211 -5.72 -12.78 -8.81
N ALA A 212 -6.61 -13.39 -8.02
CA ALA A 212 -8.05 -13.18 -8.12
C ALA A 212 -8.44 -11.71 -7.90
N ARG A 213 -7.80 -11.01 -6.94
CA ARG A 213 -7.97 -9.55 -6.75
C ARG A 213 -7.62 -8.77 -8.01
N ALA A 214 -6.46 -9.08 -8.61
CA ALA A 214 -5.99 -8.39 -9.80
C ALA A 214 -6.92 -8.63 -10.99
N LEU A 215 -7.39 -9.86 -11.17
CA LEU A 215 -8.33 -10.24 -12.23
C LEU A 215 -9.72 -9.61 -12.03
N TYR A 216 -10.22 -9.57 -10.79
CA TYR A 216 -11.50 -8.95 -10.46
C TYR A 216 -11.49 -7.44 -10.71
N LYS A 217 -10.35 -6.77 -10.49
CA LYS A 217 -10.23 -5.32 -10.68
C LYS A 217 -10.25 -4.91 -12.16
N GLU A 218 -9.80 -5.77 -13.09
CA GLU A 218 -9.77 -5.52 -14.55
C GLU A 218 -9.08 -4.21 -14.94
N SER A 219 -7.93 -3.97 -14.36
CA SER A 219 -7.18 -2.73 -14.61
C SER A 219 -6.45 -2.75 -15.94
N PRO A 220 -6.32 -1.58 -16.62
CA PRO A 220 -5.53 -1.44 -17.83
C PRO A 220 -4.05 -1.79 -17.69
N ILE A 221 -3.49 -1.59 -16.49
CA ILE A 221 -2.12 -1.96 -16.13
C ILE A 221 -2.17 -3.10 -15.11
N VAL A 222 -1.53 -4.21 -15.44
CA VAL A 222 -1.37 -5.35 -14.54
C VAL A 222 0.11 -5.60 -14.31
N ILE A 223 0.51 -5.67 -13.06
CA ILE A 223 1.89 -5.85 -12.62
C ILE A 223 1.97 -7.07 -11.72
N LEU A 224 2.91 -7.97 -12.02
CA LEU A 224 3.17 -9.17 -11.24
C LEU A 224 4.64 -9.15 -10.80
N ASP A 225 4.89 -9.11 -9.50
CA ASP A 225 6.23 -9.14 -8.92
C ASP A 225 6.49 -10.55 -8.38
N GLU A 226 7.38 -11.29 -9.07
CA GLU A 226 7.74 -12.70 -8.77
C GLU A 226 6.52 -13.64 -8.59
N PRO A 227 5.64 -13.76 -9.59
CA PRO A 227 4.56 -14.74 -9.54
C PRO A 227 5.16 -16.16 -9.64
N THR A 228 5.03 -16.98 -8.59
CA THR A 228 5.48 -18.39 -8.56
C THR A 228 4.36 -19.33 -9.01
#